data_f456b417d554883a9218621afa986e64
#
_entry.id   f456b417d554883a9218621afa986e64
#
_cell.length_a   1.000
_cell.length_b   1.000
_cell.length_c   1.000
_cell.angle_alpha   90.00
_cell.angle_beta   90.00
_cell.angle_gamma   90.00
#
_symmetry.space_group_name_H-M   'P 1'
#
loop_
_entity.id
_entity.type
_entity.pdbx_description
1 polymer ?
#
loop_
_entity_poly.entity_id
_entity_poly.type
_entity_poly.pdbx_seq_one_letter_code
_entity_poly.pdbx_strand_id
1 'polypeptide(L)'
;MRIDSEYMEKTLRQFALDYNVDGGEWISDKIHLSPVKVLEGARLHLRHDIFFKAAIIMGKAYVMADESMHPWIKEVIAKEPPEWWCDFKNLRKLEAELNKYGREIYDTHIYFLPSEEPTMEHSRFKVKWFEKEELEQFRNDKRFNVYSLSFSPAQPDVLAVAAFDEEE
;
A
#
# COMPACT_ATOMS: atom_id res chain seq x y z
N MET A 1 -6.26 -9.45 18.37
CA MET A 1 -4.97 -8.78 18.12
C MET A 1 -5.23 -7.28 18.15
N ARG A 2 -4.59 -6.54 19.03
CA ARG A 2 -4.81 -5.09 19.19
C ARG A 2 -3.65 -4.41 18.49
N ILE A 3 -3.89 -3.78 17.36
CA ILE A 3 -2.89 -2.95 16.68
C ILE A 3 -2.78 -1.65 17.47
N ASP A 4 -1.57 -1.15 17.65
CA ASP A 4 -1.35 0.14 18.28
C ASP A 4 -2.18 1.21 17.56
N SER A 5 -2.90 2.02 18.34
CA SER A 5 -3.81 3.02 17.81
C SER A 5 -3.11 4.10 16.97
N GLU A 6 -1.86 4.43 17.29
CA GLU A 6 -1.08 5.43 16.57
C GLU A 6 -0.69 4.94 15.16
N TYR A 7 -0.21 3.68 15.05
CA TYR A 7 0.11 3.09 13.75
C TYR A 7 -1.14 2.95 12.87
N MET A 8 -2.25 2.55 13.48
CA MET A 8 -3.52 2.45 12.76
C MET A 8 -3.98 3.82 12.26
N GLU A 9 -3.94 4.84 13.09
CA GLU A 9 -4.33 6.20 12.71
C GLU A 9 -3.47 6.74 11.56
N LYS A 10 -2.14 6.62 11.65
CA LYS A 10 -1.22 7.00 10.58
C LYS A 10 -1.52 6.25 9.27
N THR A 11 -1.76 4.96 9.35
CA THR A 11 -2.08 4.12 8.18
C THR A 11 -3.36 4.59 7.51
N LEU A 12 -4.39 4.87 8.27
CA LEU A 12 -5.68 5.26 7.71
C LEU A 12 -5.67 6.68 7.14
N ARG A 13 -4.94 7.59 7.76
CA ARG A 13 -4.69 8.92 7.17
C ARG A 13 -3.99 8.79 5.81
N GLN A 14 -2.98 7.91 5.71
CA GLN A 14 -2.30 7.67 4.44
C GLN A 14 -3.23 7.02 3.41
N PHE A 15 -4.05 6.04 3.80
CA PHE A 15 -5.04 5.46 2.90
C PHE A 15 -6.08 6.48 2.43
N ALA A 16 -6.49 7.41 3.27
CA ALA A 16 -7.39 8.49 2.86
C ALA A 16 -6.80 9.30 1.69
N LEU A 17 -5.52 9.66 1.78
CA LEU A 17 -4.82 10.33 0.67
C LEU A 17 -4.68 9.42 -0.56
N ASP A 18 -4.23 8.19 -0.35
CA ASP A 18 -3.95 7.24 -1.43
C ASP A 18 -5.20 6.87 -2.24
N TYR A 19 -6.36 6.88 -1.61
CA TYR A 19 -7.64 6.46 -2.20
C TYR A 19 -8.62 7.63 -2.43
N ASN A 20 -8.14 8.88 -2.38
CA ASN A 20 -8.95 10.07 -2.61
C ASN A 20 -10.23 10.10 -1.75
N VAL A 21 -10.05 9.92 -0.45
CA VAL A 21 -11.12 10.02 0.55
C VAL A 21 -11.16 11.43 1.11
N ASP A 22 -12.27 12.13 0.95
CA ASP A 22 -12.42 13.49 1.46
C ASP A 22 -12.42 13.51 3.00
N GLY A 23 -11.70 14.50 3.56
CA GLY A 23 -11.77 14.87 4.97
C GLY A 23 -11.09 13.94 5.96
N GLY A 24 -10.49 12.86 5.52
CA GLY A 24 -9.87 11.89 6.44
C GLY A 24 -10.88 11.23 7.39
N GLU A 25 -12.17 11.40 7.12
CA GLU A 25 -13.22 10.77 7.90
C GLU A 25 -13.16 9.26 7.74
N TRP A 26 -13.19 8.61 8.86
CA TRP A 26 -13.37 7.17 8.94
C TRP A 26 -14.69 6.82 8.30
N ILE A 27 -14.61 6.03 7.25
CA ILE A 27 -15.78 5.63 6.51
C ILE A 27 -16.74 4.94 7.46
N SER A 28 -17.94 5.51 7.60
CA SER A 28 -19.06 4.85 8.25
C SER A 28 -19.46 3.60 7.49
N ASP A 29 -19.33 3.65 6.15
CA ASP A 29 -19.76 2.59 5.26
C ASP A 29 -18.68 1.52 5.07
N LYS A 30 -19.07 0.30 4.72
CA LYS A 30 -18.16 -0.80 4.47
C LYS A 30 -17.28 -0.58 3.23
N ILE A 31 -17.75 0.22 2.27
CA ILE A 31 -17.07 0.45 0.99
C ILE A 31 -17.08 1.93 0.69
N HIS A 32 -15.89 2.49 0.52
CA HIS A 32 -15.70 3.82 -0.01
C HIS A 32 -15.27 3.72 -1.48
N LEU A 33 -16.01 4.37 -2.36
CA LEU A 33 -15.74 4.41 -3.79
C LEU A 33 -15.52 5.85 -4.24
N SER A 34 -14.33 6.14 -4.73
CA SER A 34 -13.92 7.45 -5.22
C SER A 34 -13.49 7.41 -6.70
N PRO A 35 -13.59 8.52 -7.43
CA PRO A 35 -13.01 8.66 -8.76
C PRO A 35 -11.48 8.68 -8.68
N VAL A 36 -10.82 8.36 -9.81
CA VAL A 36 -9.36 8.44 -9.90
C VAL A 36 -8.90 9.88 -9.76
N LYS A 37 -8.21 10.16 -8.66
CA LYS A 37 -7.58 11.44 -8.40
C LYS A 37 -6.41 11.24 -7.45
N VAL A 38 -5.24 11.68 -7.84
CA VAL A 38 -4.05 11.66 -6.99
C VAL A 38 -4.02 12.92 -6.15
N LEU A 39 -4.10 12.76 -4.84
CA LEU A 39 -3.98 13.87 -3.89
C LEU A 39 -2.51 14.14 -3.57
N GLU A 40 -2.21 15.37 -3.14
CA GLU A 40 -0.90 15.70 -2.61
C GLU A 40 -0.58 14.84 -1.37
N GLY A 41 0.61 14.24 -1.34
CA GLY A 41 1.00 13.30 -0.29
C GLY A 41 0.52 11.86 -0.46
N ALA A 42 -0.27 11.57 -1.51
CA ALA A 42 -0.61 10.19 -1.86
C ALA A 42 0.63 9.42 -2.33
N ARG A 43 0.74 8.15 -1.92
CA ARG A 43 1.80 7.26 -2.38
C ARG A 43 1.54 6.86 -3.84
N LEU A 44 2.51 7.10 -4.69
CA LEU A 44 2.47 6.67 -6.08
C LEU A 44 3.13 5.28 -6.16
N HIS A 45 2.33 4.27 -6.46
CA HIS A 45 2.85 2.97 -6.84
C HIS A 45 3.40 3.04 -8.27
N LEU A 46 4.21 2.05 -8.67
CA LEU A 46 5.04 2.01 -9.88
C LEU A 46 4.35 2.36 -11.22
N ARG A 47 3.02 2.46 -11.26
CA ARG A 47 2.26 2.84 -12.45
C ARG A 47 1.51 4.15 -12.23
N HIS A 48 1.69 5.08 -13.16
CA HIS A 48 1.06 6.39 -13.15
C HIS A 48 -0.36 6.40 -13.74
N ASP A 49 -0.79 5.34 -14.42
CA ASP A 49 -2.09 5.21 -15.07
C ASP A 49 -3.05 4.34 -14.23
N ILE A 50 -3.37 4.83 -13.06
CA ILE A 50 -4.31 4.15 -12.18
C ILE A 50 -5.68 4.11 -12.86
N PHE A 51 -6.22 2.93 -13.09
CA PHE A 51 -7.59 2.72 -13.57
C PHE A 51 -8.49 2.14 -12.47
N PHE A 52 -7.94 1.26 -11.66
CA PHE A 52 -8.59 0.66 -10.50
C PHE A 52 -7.53 0.35 -9.45
N LYS A 53 -7.82 0.67 -8.21
CA LYS A 53 -7.11 0.13 -7.05
C LYS A 53 -8.04 0.00 -5.86
N ALA A 54 -7.82 -1.01 -5.04
CA ALA A 54 -8.57 -1.22 -3.82
C ALA A 54 -7.65 -1.63 -2.67
N ALA A 55 -8.00 -1.21 -1.46
CA ALA A 55 -7.40 -1.72 -0.24
C ALA A 55 -8.49 -2.17 0.72
N ILE A 56 -8.23 -3.27 1.41
CA ILE A 56 -9.14 -3.83 2.40
C ILE A 56 -8.46 -3.76 3.74
N ILE A 57 -9.10 -3.11 4.70
CA ILE A 57 -8.60 -3.00 6.06
C ILE A 57 -9.75 -3.06 7.05
N MET A 58 -9.63 -3.93 8.06
CA MET A 58 -10.64 -4.10 9.12
C MET A 58 -12.07 -4.30 8.60
N GLY A 59 -12.24 -5.10 7.55
CA GLY A 59 -13.55 -5.39 6.96
C GLY A 59 -14.15 -4.25 6.15
N LYS A 60 -13.37 -3.21 5.84
CA LYS A 60 -13.76 -2.08 4.98
C LYS A 60 -12.92 -2.05 3.72
N ALA A 61 -13.50 -1.63 2.61
CA ALA A 61 -12.81 -1.46 1.35
C ALA A 61 -12.73 0.02 0.95
N TYR A 62 -11.53 0.45 0.59
CA TYR A 62 -11.25 1.73 -0.04
C TYR A 62 -11.00 1.46 -1.51
N VAL A 63 -11.79 2.03 -2.38
CA VAL A 63 -11.70 1.82 -3.82
C VAL A 63 -11.55 3.16 -4.52
N MET A 64 -10.53 3.28 -5.35
CA MET A 64 -10.39 4.37 -6.29
C MET A 64 -10.40 3.78 -7.70
N ALA A 65 -11.36 4.19 -8.51
CA ALA A 65 -11.56 3.61 -9.83
C ALA A 65 -12.02 4.66 -10.84
N ASP A 66 -11.76 4.38 -12.13
CA ASP A 66 -12.37 5.13 -13.22
C ASP A 66 -13.90 5.09 -13.09
N GLU A 67 -14.55 6.20 -13.38
CA GLU A 67 -16.01 6.33 -13.19
C GLU A 67 -16.81 5.33 -14.02
N SER A 68 -16.26 4.87 -15.14
CA SER A 68 -16.90 3.82 -15.97
C SER A 68 -17.05 2.48 -15.25
N MET A 69 -16.21 2.20 -14.24
CA MET A 69 -16.31 1.00 -13.41
C MET A 69 -17.27 1.13 -12.23
N HIS A 70 -17.67 2.34 -11.85
CA HIS A 70 -18.49 2.57 -10.65
C HIS A 70 -19.81 1.79 -10.64
N PRO A 71 -20.57 1.68 -11.75
CA PRO A 71 -21.79 0.89 -11.77
C PRO A 71 -21.53 -0.58 -11.47
N TRP A 72 -20.53 -1.18 -12.12
CA TRP A 72 -20.17 -2.56 -11.91
C TRP A 72 -19.69 -2.84 -10.47
N ILE A 73 -18.86 -1.94 -9.92
CA ILE A 73 -18.38 -2.05 -8.53
C ILE A 73 -19.58 -2.10 -7.58
N LYS A 74 -20.54 -1.21 -7.73
CA LYS A 74 -21.74 -1.13 -6.88
C LYS A 74 -22.66 -2.36 -7.04
N GLU A 75 -22.80 -2.85 -8.26
CA GLU A 75 -23.75 -3.95 -8.55
C GLU A 75 -23.18 -5.33 -8.32
N VAL A 76 -21.88 -5.51 -8.44
CA VAL A 76 -21.25 -6.83 -8.43
C VAL A 76 -20.37 -7.01 -7.20
N ILE A 77 -19.26 -6.26 -7.13
CA ILE A 77 -18.25 -6.54 -6.11
C ILE A 77 -18.66 -6.02 -4.74
N ALA A 78 -19.39 -4.92 -4.66
CA ALA A 78 -19.86 -4.34 -3.40
C ALA A 78 -20.90 -5.22 -2.66
N LYS A 79 -21.46 -6.21 -3.32
CA LYS A 79 -22.36 -7.20 -2.69
C LYS A 79 -21.62 -8.28 -1.91
N GLU A 80 -20.35 -8.46 -2.20
CA GLU A 80 -19.50 -9.41 -1.48
C GLU A 80 -18.87 -8.70 -0.26
N PRO A 81 -18.66 -9.40 0.85
CA PRO A 81 -17.89 -8.86 1.97
C PRO A 81 -16.49 -8.44 1.53
N PRO A 82 -15.98 -7.26 1.95
CA PRO A 82 -14.67 -6.78 1.53
C PRO A 82 -13.55 -7.78 1.76
N GLU A 83 -13.60 -8.54 2.84
CA GLU A 83 -12.59 -9.55 3.20
C GLU A 83 -12.42 -10.63 2.14
N TRP A 84 -13.45 -10.85 1.31
CA TRP A 84 -13.44 -11.89 0.29
C TRP A 84 -13.12 -11.37 -1.11
N TRP A 85 -12.86 -10.07 -1.24
CA TRP A 85 -12.56 -9.50 -2.57
C TRP A 85 -11.29 -10.07 -3.19
N CYS A 86 -10.31 -10.44 -2.35
CA CYS A 86 -9.06 -11.07 -2.80
C CYS A 86 -9.18 -12.58 -3.03
N ASP A 87 -10.34 -13.19 -2.84
CA ASP A 87 -10.55 -14.59 -3.19
C ASP A 87 -10.55 -14.79 -4.71
N PHE A 88 -10.03 -15.90 -5.17
CA PHE A 88 -9.92 -16.22 -6.60
C PHE A 88 -11.22 -16.02 -7.36
N LYS A 89 -12.36 -16.37 -6.76
CA LYS A 89 -13.68 -16.18 -7.39
C LYS A 89 -13.93 -14.70 -7.72
N ASN A 90 -13.61 -13.80 -6.80
CA ASN A 90 -13.86 -12.37 -6.94
C ASN A 90 -12.78 -11.68 -7.77
N LEU A 91 -11.51 -12.10 -7.62
CA LEU A 91 -10.43 -11.65 -8.50
C LEU A 91 -10.70 -11.98 -9.97
N ARG A 92 -11.23 -13.17 -10.28
CA ARG A 92 -11.61 -13.52 -11.65
C ARG A 92 -12.75 -12.66 -12.20
N LYS A 93 -13.73 -12.28 -11.36
CA LYS A 93 -14.80 -11.36 -11.76
C LYS A 93 -14.23 -9.97 -12.06
N LEU A 94 -13.34 -9.48 -11.20
CA LEU A 94 -12.67 -8.21 -11.38
C LEU A 94 -11.80 -8.20 -12.64
N GLU A 95 -11.01 -9.25 -12.84
CA GLU A 95 -10.17 -9.42 -14.04
C GLU A 95 -11.00 -9.40 -15.32
N ALA A 96 -12.11 -10.16 -15.34
CA ALA A 96 -13.01 -10.18 -16.48
C ALA A 96 -13.64 -8.81 -16.78
N GLU A 97 -13.91 -8.00 -15.76
CA GLU A 97 -14.41 -6.65 -15.94
C GLU A 97 -13.31 -5.72 -16.45
N LEU A 98 -12.13 -5.74 -15.84
CA LEU A 98 -10.98 -4.93 -16.25
C LEU A 98 -10.58 -5.19 -17.72
N ASN A 99 -10.64 -6.44 -18.16
CA ASN A 99 -10.32 -6.82 -19.53
C ASN A 99 -11.21 -6.14 -20.58
N LYS A 100 -12.45 -5.76 -20.25
CA LYS A 100 -13.33 -5.00 -21.16
C LYS A 100 -12.78 -3.61 -21.49
N TYR A 101 -11.90 -3.09 -20.62
CA TYR A 101 -11.25 -1.79 -20.75
C TYR A 101 -9.78 -1.91 -21.20
N GLY A 102 -9.35 -3.14 -21.57
CA GLY A 102 -7.94 -3.40 -21.90
C GLY A 102 -7.01 -3.31 -20.68
N ARG A 103 -7.54 -3.55 -19.50
CA ARG A 103 -6.82 -3.55 -18.23
C ARG A 103 -6.79 -4.94 -17.63
N GLU A 104 -5.85 -5.19 -16.73
CA GLU A 104 -5.68 -6.45 -16.00
C GLU A 104 -5.36 -6.18 -14.53
N ILE A 105 -5.49 -7.19 -13.67
CA ILE A 105 -4.96 -7.13 -12.32
C ILE A 105 -3.43 -7.21 -12.43
N TYR A 106 -2.78 -6.12 -12.05
CA TYR A 106 -1.33 -6.03 -12.12
C TYR A 106 -0.65 -6.72 -10.95
N ASP A 107 -1.18 -6.49 -9.74
CA ASP A 107 -0.57 -6.99 -8.52
C ASP A 107 -1.56 -7.02 -7.35
N THR A 108 -1.24 -7.84 -6.36
CA THR A 108 -1.93 -7.89 -5.07
C THR A 108 -0.90 -7.95 -3.95
N HIS A 109 -1.05 -7.10 -2.94
CA HIS A 109 -0.15 -7.04 -1.80
C HIS A 109 -0.88 -7.26 -0.49
N ILE A 110 -0.19 -7.89 0.45
CA ILE A 110 -0.63 -7.96 1.84
C ILE A 110 0.22 -6.97 2.64
N TYR A 111 -0.44 -6.09 3.38
CA TYR A 111 0.21 -5.16 4.29
C TYR A 111 0.21 -5.72 5.70
N PHE A 112 1.35 -5.65 6.36
CA PHE A 112 1.49 -6.00 7.76
C PHE A 112 1.70 -4.72 8.56
N LEU A 113 0.96 -4.59 9.66
CA LEU A 113 1.14 -3.50 10.61
C LEU A 113 1.73 -4.08 11.90
N PRO A 114 2.67 -3.38 12.56
CA PRO A 114 3.20 -3.83 13.83
C PRO A 114 2.08 -3.85 14.88
N SER A 115 2.05 -4.90 15.68
CA SER A 115 1.12 -5.00 16.82
C SER A 115 1.69 -4.34 18.08
N GLU A 116 3.01 -4.24 18.15
CA GLU A 116 3.78 -3.71 19.27
C GLU A 116 5.03 -3.01 18.71
N GLU A 117 5.66 -2.15 19.49
CA GLU A 117 6.96 -1.63 19.12
C GLU A 117 7.97 -2.78 18.93
N PRO A 118 8.70 -2.82 17.81
CA PRO A 118 9.70 -3.85 17.60
C PRO A 118 10.80 -3.73 18.64
N THR A 119 10.98 -4.78 19.44
CA THR A 119 12.10 -4.88 20.37
C THR A 119 13.32 -5.45 19.66
N MET A 120 14.43 -4.73 19.73
CA MET A 120 15.71 -5.14 19.12
C MET A 120 16.60 -5.94 20.08
N GLU A 121 16.06 -6.37 21.22
CA GLU A 121 16.82 -6.89 22.37
C GLU A 121 17.60 -8.19 22.08
N HIS A 122 17.35 -8.86 20.97
CA HIS A 122 17.97 -10.17 20.67
C HIS A 122 18.67 -10.24 19.30
N SER A 123 18.94 -9.10 18.69
CA SER A 123 19.69 -9.12 17.43
C SER A 123 21.16 -9.38 17.68
N ARG A 124 21.71 -10.45 17.10
CA ARG A 124 23.16 -10.68 17.03
C ARG A 124 23.84 -9.71 16.06
N PHE A 125 23.06 -8.94 15.31
CA PHE A 125 23.56 -7.99 14.33
C PHE A 125 23.56 -6.58 14.93
N LYS A 126 24.56 -5.80 14.61
CA LYS A 126 24.58 -4.37 14.86
C LYS A 126 23.68 -3.69 13.82
N VAL A 127 22.58 -3.13 14.28
CA VAL A 127 21.61 -2.46 13.41
C VAL A 127 21.88 -0.95 13.39
N LYS A 128 21.88 -0.37 12.19
CA LYS A 128 22.01 1.08 12.00
C LYS A 128 20.92 1.58 11.06
N TRP A 129 20.30 2.70 11.45
CA TRP A 129 19.36 3.46 10.64
C TRP A 129 20.09 4.54 9.88
N PHE A 130 19.60 4.83 8.67
CA PHE A 130 20.17 5.83 7.78
C PHE A 130 19.04 6.71 7.27
N GLU A 131 19.16 8.01 7.50
CA GLU A 131 18.24 9.00 6.98
C GLU A 131 18.45 9.24 5.48
N LYS A 132 17.49 9.88 4.84
CA LYS A 132 17.45 10.11 3.39
C LYS A 132 18.77 10.65 2.83
N GLU A 133 19.38 11.61 3.52
CA GLU A 133 20.62 12.28 3.12
C GLU A 133 21.83 11.35 3.13
N GLU A 134 21.76 10.27 3.90
CA GLU A 134 22.83 9.29 4.02
C GLU A 134 22.70 8.14 2.98
N LEU A 135 21.57 8.03 2.27
CA LEU A 135 21.29 6.87 1.43
C LEU A 135 22.13 6.83 0.16
N GLU A 136 22.57 7.97 -0.35
CA GLU A 136 23.35 8.05 -1.59
C GLU A 136 24.65 7.25 -1.53
N GLN A 137 25.25 7.07 -0.35
CA GLN A 137 26.44 6.25 -0.16
C GLN A 137 26.27 4.80 -0.58
N PHE A 138 25.02 4.30 -0.60
CA PHE A 138 24.71 2.89 -0.91
C PHE A 138 24.40 2.63 -2.38
N ARG A 139 24.30 3.67 -3.22
CA ARG A 139 23.89 3.54 -4.65
C ARG A 139 24.65 2.48 -5.44
N ASN A 140 25.93 2.31 -5.15
CA ASN A 140 26.78 1.35 -5.85
C ASN A 140 27.44 0.33 -4.90
N ASP A 141 26.94 0.23 -3.68
CA ASP A 141 27.52 -0.66 -2.69
C ASP A 141 26.99 -2.09 -2.89
N LYS A 142 27.85 -2.95 -3.41
CA LYS A 142 27.52 -4.35 -3.73
C LYS A 142 27.29 -5.25 -2.51
N ARG A 143 27.60 -4.76 -1.32
CA ARG A 143 27.31 -5.50 -0.07
C ARG A 143 25.82 -5.55 0.22
N PHE A 144 25.05 -4.61 -0.29
CA PHE A 144 23.61 -4.54 -0.11
C PHE A 144 22.85 -5.09 -1.32
N ASN A 145 21.68 -5.63 -1.05
CA ASN A 145 20.81 -6.11 -2.10
C ASN A 145 20.39 -4.93 -3.00
N VAL A 146 20.61 -5.07 -4.31
CA VAL A 146 20.26 -4.06 -5.32
C VAL A 146 18.79 -3.66 -5.33
N TYR A 147 17.91 -4.48 -4.76
CA TYR A 147 16.47 -4.20 -4.65
C TYR A 147 16.08 -3.46 -3.37
N SER A 148 17.02 -3.22 -2.45
CA SER A 148 16.71 -2.62 -1.16
C SER A 148 16.42 -1.12 -1.25
N LEU A 149 17.04 -0.42 -2.20
CA LEU A 149 16.87 1.01 -2.43
C LEU A 149 16.55 1.26 -3.91
N SER A 150 15.55 2.07 -4.18
CA SER A 150 15.12 2.36 -5.56
C SER A 150 15.91 3.48 -6.19
N PHE A 151 16.36 4.44 -5.40
CA PHE A 151 16.96 5.72 -5.83
C PHE A 151 16.14 6.44 -6.91
N SER A 152 14.83 6.19 -6.92
CA SER A 152 13.93 6.76 -7.91
C SER A 152 13.47 8.15 -7.49
N PRO A 153 13.57 9.17 -8.36
CA PRO A 153 13.01 10.50 -8.06
C PRO A 153 11.49 10.48 -7.87
N ALA A 154 10.79 9.55 -8.52
CA ALA A 154 9.34 9.41 -8.43
C ALA A 154 8.90 8.73 -7.12
N GLN A 155 9.77 7.93 -6.53
CA GLN A 155 9.57 7.25 -5.24
C GLN A 155 10.88 7.31 -4.46
N PRO A 156 11.20 8.45 -3.87
CA PRO A 156 12.45 8.60 -3.15
C PRO A 156 12.47 7.71 -1.91
N ASP A 157 13.57 7.01 -1.74
CA ASP A 157 13.85 6.33 -0.49
C ASP A 157 14.02 7.39 0.61
N VAL A 158 13.40 7.17 1.76
CA VAL A 158 13.38 8.17 2.86
C VAL A 158 14.11 7.68 4.09
N LEU A 159 14.23 6.36 4.23
CA LEU A 159 14.85 5.72 5.37
C LEU A 159 15.38 4.36 4.95
N ALA A 160 16.53 3.96 5.48
CA ALA A 160 17.01 2.59 5.36
C ALA A 160 17.49 2.05 6.70
N VAL A 161 17.47 0.73 6.82
CA VAL A 161 18.05 0.03 7.94
C VAL A 161 19.02 -1.01 7.42
N ALA A 162 20.21 -1.07 7.98
CA ALA A 162 21.18 -2.11 7.67
C ALA A 162 21.55 -2.87 8.94
N ALA A 163 21.72 -4.17 8.79
CA ALA A 163 22.23 -5.06 9.82
C ALA A 163 23.65 -5.50 9.45
N PHE A 164 24.58 -5.30 10.34
CA PHE A 164 25.99 -5.64 10.17
C PHE A 164 26.35 -6.83 11.06
N ASP A 165 27.11 -7.76 10.52
CA ASP A 165 27.74 -8.80 11.33
C ASP A 165 28.89 -8.19 12.17
N GLU A 166 29.17 -8.72 13.35
CA GLU A 166 30.19 -8.17 14.25
C GLU A 166 31.62 -8.22 13.68
N GLU A 167 31.83 -8.93 12.59
CA GLU A 167 33.13 -9.11 11.94
C GLU A 167 33.44 -8.09 10.82
N GLU A 168 32.56 -7.10 10.55
CA GLU A 168 32.79 -6.05 9.53
C GLU A 168 32.87 -4.63 10.10
#